data_9571c7a9607afd5b42a76a05653a7ed0
#
_entry.id   9571c7a9607afd5b42a76a05653a7ed0
#
_cell.length_a   1.000
_cell.length_b   1.000
_cell.length_c   1.000
_cell.angle_alpha   90.00
_cell.angle_beta   90.00
_cell.angle_gamma   90.00
#
_symmetry.space_group_name_H-M   'P 1'
#
loop_
_entity.id
_entity.type
_entity.pdbx_description
1 polymer ?
#
loop_
_entity_poly.entity_id
_entity_poly.type
_entity_poly.pdbx_seq_one_letter_code
_entity_poly.pdbx_strand_id
1 'polypeptide(L)'
;LNLPGAVVRQARASGMLLKFNAMFEGVAVDPGADRLWLAAEHSRRGLMVTHRTQNSWRCTGGCVLLVGGGRDSTPPEMGDDTQPRRFSGLTFHNGKLFTLEPVTHRVCRRNVENGHREACWSYADTAMAESRRYDTPFGNAEAIWVDAEGAWIGLDNNELTRADGEKRPVVWRFAAPKGGWGAKQ
;
A
#
# COMPACT_ATOMS: atom_id res chain seq x y z
N LEU A 1 2.77 -0.93 18.69
CA LEU A 1 1.32 -0.66 18.68
C LEU A 1 0.59 -1.92 19.13
N ASN A 2 -0.08 -1.89 20.29
CA ASN A 2 -0.95 -2.99 20.71
C ASN A 2 -2.29 -2.84 19.98
N LEU A 3 -2.50 -3.64 18.94
CA LEU A 3 -3.78 -3.67 18.24
C LEU A 3 -4.87 -4.32 19.12
N PRO A 4 -6.08 -3.75 19.15
CA PRO A 4 -7.20 -4.39 19.83
C PRO A 4 -7.41 -5.82 19.32
N GLY A 5 -7.61 -6.77 20.22
CA GLY A 5 -7.83 -8.18 19.84
C GLY A 5 -9.03 -8.38 18.89
N ALA A 6 -10.00 -7.48 18.90
CA ALA A 6 -11.12 -7.47 17.95
C ALA A 6 -10.65 -7.21 16.50
N VAL A 7 -9.66 -6.34 16.28
CA VAL A 7 -9.09 -6.07 14.95
C VAL A 7 -8.45 -7.33 14.39
N VAL A 8 -7.60 -7.99 15.18
CA VAL A 8 -6.91 -9.21 14.76
C VAL A 8 -7.91 -10.35 14.49
N ARG A 9 -8.94 -10.51 15.33
CA ARG A 9 -9.98 -11.51 15.10
C ARG A 9 -10.75 -11.27 13.82
N GLN A 10 -11.17 -10.03 13.54
CA GLN A 10 -11.89 -9.70 12.31
C GLN A 10 -11.01 -9.85 11.07
N ALA A 11 -9.74 -9.46 11.14
CA ALA A 11 -8.78 -9.69 10.08
C ALA A 11 -8.68 -11.18 9.74
N ARG A 12 -8.47 -12.03 10.74
CA ARG A 12 -8.36 -13.48 10.55
C ARG A 12 -9.66 -14.11 10.05
N ALA A 13 -10.81 -13.71 10.58
CA ALA A 13 -12.12 -14.17 10.11
C ALA A 13 -12.36 -13.81 8.62
N SER A 14 -11.77 -12.71 8.15
CA SER A 14 -11.82 -12.30 6.73
C SER A 14 -10.75 -12.96 5.87
N GLY A 15 -9.90 -13.80 6.43
CA GLY A 15 -8.83 -14.50 5.73
C GLY A 15 -7.53 -13.71 5.61
N MET A 16 -7.42 -12.54 6.25
CA MET A 16 -6.17 -11.80 6.41
C MET A 16 -5.33 -12.38 7.55
N LEU A 17 -4.03 -12.12 7.58
CA LEU A 17 -3.11 -12.49 8.68
C LEU A 17 -3.12 -13.99 9.02
N LEU A 18 -3.38 -14.87 8.07
CA LEU A 18 -3.45 -16.32 8.29
C LEU A 18 -2.13 -17.04 8.02
N LYS A 19 -1.18 -16.40 7.36
CA LYS A 19 0.12 -16.97 7.06
C LYS A 19 1.21 -16.34 7.92
N PHE A 20 2.29 -17.08 8.09
CA PHE A 20 3.51 -16.53 8.67
C PHE A 20 3.99 -15.35 7.81
N ASN A 21 4.42 -14.29 8.45
CA ASN A 21 4.86 -13.03 7.82
C ASN A 21 3.79 -12.32 6.96
N ALA A 22 2.51 -12.65 7.11
CA ALA A 22 1.41 -11.91 6.48
C ALA A 22 0.79 -10.96 7.50
N MET A 23 1.43 -9.81 7.70
CA MET A 23 1.06 -8.82 8.71
C MET A 23 0.47 -7.55 8.07
N PHE A 24 0.29 -6.51 8.86
CA PHE A 24 -0.03 -5.19 8.37
C PHE A 24 1.26 -4.48 7.95
N GLU A 25 1.34 -4.11 6.68
CA GLU A 25 2.49 -3.43 6.08
C GLU A 25 2.23 -1.93 5.87
N GLY A 26 1.01 -1.50 6.07
CA GLY A 26 0.67 -0.08 5.98
C GLY A 26 -0.16 0.39 7.14
N VAL A 27 0.15 1.59 7.63
CA VAL A 27 -0.63 2.29 8.64
C VAL A 27 -0.82 3.75 8.23
N ALA A 28 -2.05 4.24 8.38
CA ALA A 28 -2.36 5.65 8.17
C ALA A 28 -3.32 6.15 9.25
N VAL A 29 -3.20 7.39 9.62
CA VAL A 29 -4.06 8.04 10.61
C VAL A 29 -4.54 9.38 10.04
N ASP A 30 -5.76 9.76 10.32
CA ASP A 30 -6.26 11.08 9.95
C ASP A 30 -5.67 12.19 10.85
N PRO A 31 -5.71 13.45 10.43
CA PRO A 31 -5.12 14.56 11.18
C PRO A 31 -5.69 14.74 12.59
N GLY A 32 -6.96 14.36 12.81
CA GLY A 32 -7.60 14.40 14.13
C GLY A 32 -7.21 13.21 15.01
N ALA A 33 -6.50 12.22 14.45
CA ALA A 33 -6.20 10.94 15.09
C ALA A 33 -7.45 10.21 15.60
N ASP A 34 -8.58 10.37 14.90
CA ASP A 34 -9.84 9.71 15.23
C ASP A 34 -10.00 8.37 14.53
N ARG A 35 -9.34 8.19 13.40
CA ARG A 35 -9.35 6.95 12.60
C ARG A 35 -7.93 6.49 12.29
N LEU A 36 -7.72 5.20 12.44
CA LEU A 36 -6.49 4.51 12.07
C LEU A 36 -6.83 3.44 11.05
N TRP A 37 -6.22 3.52 9.88
CA TRP A 37 -6.33 2.50 8.84
C TRP A 37 -5.09 1.61 8.85
N LEU A 38 -5.32 0.34 8.55
CA LEU A 38 -4.31 -0.70 8.48
C LEU A 38 -4.45 -1.42 7.13
N ALA A 39 -3.34 -1.64 6.45
CA ALA A 39 -3.30 -2.40 5.21
C ALA A 39 -2.61 -3.75 5.45
N ALA A 40 -3.34 -4.84 5.23
CA ALA A 40 -2.79 -6.19 5.24
C ALA A 40 -2.16 -6.51 3.88
N GLU A 41 -0.96 -7.05 3.90
CA GLU A 41 -0.09 -7.21 2.75
C GLU A 41 -0.64 -8.19 1.71
N HIS A 42 -0.60 -9.48 1.98
CA HIS A 42 -0.81 -10.52 0.99
C HIS A 42 -1.64 -11.72 1.49
N SER A 43 -1.81 -12.73 0.63
CA SER A 43 -2.66 -13.91 0.76
C SER A 43 -4.15 -13.59 0.66
N ARG A 44 -4.65 -12.69 1.42
CA ARG A 44 -5.83 -11.86 1.23
C ARG A 44 -5.47 -10.46 1.71
N ARG A 45 -5.05 -9.61 0.78
CA ARG A 45 -4.83 -8.21 1.09
C ARG A 45 -6.12 -7.56 1.55
N GLY A 46 -6.02 -6.62 2.46
CA GLY A 46 -7.21 -5.95 2.95
C GLY A 46 -6.92 -4.61 3.59
N LEU A 47 -7.97 -3.83 3.75
CA LEU A 47 -7.95 -2.58 4.50
C LEU A 47 -8.89 -2.71 5.69
N MET A 48 -8.42 -2.27 6.82
CA MET A 48 -9.19 -2.18 8.04
C MET A 48 -9.18 -0.74 8.57
N VAL A 49 -10.23 -0.39 9.32
CA VAL A 49 -10.32 0.89 10.03
C VAL A 49 -10.64 0.65 11.49
N THR A 50 -10.00 1.41 12.36
CA THR A 50 -10.35 1.49 13.77
C THR A 50 -10.66 2.93 14.14
N HIS A 51 -11.53 3.11 15.12
CA HIS A 51 -11.93 4.41 15.60
C HIS A 51 -11.39 4.64 17.00
N ARG A 52 -10.90 5.84 17.26
CA ARG A 52 -10.42 6.24 18.57
C ARG A 52 -11.58 6.45 19.53
N THR A 53 -11.47 5.91 20.71
CA THR A 53 -12.39 6.15 21.81
C THR A 53 -11.57 6.45 23.06
N GLN A 54 -11.62 7.66 23.56
CA GLN A 54 -10.82 8.11 24.72
C GLN A 54 -9.36 7.60 24.65
N ASN A 55 -9.04 6.48 25.28
CA ASN A 55 -7.69 5.94 25.40
C ASN A 55 -7.45 4.63 24.62
N SER A 56 -8.34 4.27 23.68
CA SER A 56 -8.22 3.01 22.94
C SER A 56 -8.73 3.13 21.50
N TRP A 57 -8.30 2.18 20.66
CA TRP A 57 -8.79 2.01 19.30
C TRP A 57 -9.80 0.88 19.28
N ARG A 58 -10.94 1.05 18.62
CA ARG A 58 -12.03 0.09 18.58
C ARG A 58 -12.57 -0.16 17.18
N CYS A 59 -13.09 -1.35 16.98
CA CYS A 59 -13.94 -1.69 15.84
C CYS A 59 -15.38 -1.27 16.16
N THR A 60 -15.86 -0.20 15.55
CA THR A 60 -17.23 0.26 15.70
C THR A 60 -18.00 -0.13 14.44
N GLY A 61 -18.98 -1.04 14.54
CA GLY A 61 -19.76 -1.49 13.39
C GLY A 61 -19.04 -2.43 12.42
N GLY A 62 -17.85 -2.89 12.79
CA GLY A 62 -16.95 -3.68 11.94
C GLY A 62 -15.68 -2.88 11.57
N CYS A 63 -14.57 -3.59 11.38
CA CYS A 63 -13.28 -2.96 11.03
C CYS A 63 -12.85 -3.22 9.59
N VAL A 64 -13.42 -4.19 8.92
CA VAL A 64 -12.98 -4.58 7.58
C VAL A 64 -13.64 -3.68 6.54
N LEU A 65 -12.85 -2.85 5.87
CA LEU A 65 -13.29 -2.01 4.75
C LEU A 65 -13.22 -2.76 3.43
N LEU A 66 -12.14 -3.49 3.21
CA LEU A 66 -11.86 -4.19 1.98
C LEU A 66 -11.14 -5.49 2.30
N VAL A 67 -11.53 -6.56 1.66
CA VAL A 67 -10.76 -7.79 1.60
C VAL A 67 -10.81 -8.35 0.19
N GLY A 68 -9.70 -8.81 -0.33
CA GLY A 68 -9.65 -9.38 -1.67
C GLY A 68 -8.39 -10.19 -1.90
N GLY A 69 -8.58 -11.40 -2.38
CA GLY A 69 -7.53 -12.23 -2.93
C GLY A 69 -7.33 -11.96 -4.43
N GLY A 70 -6.70 -12.92 -5.10
CA GLY A 70 -6.44 -12.90 -6.53
C GLY A 70 -5.02 -12.49 -6.86
N ARG A 71 -4.78 -12.39 -8.16
CA ARG A 71 -3.47 -12.08 -8.73
C ARG A 71 -3.59 -10.82 -9.60
N ASP A 72 -2.53 -10.09 -9.72
CA ASP A 72 -2.38 -8.98 -10.67
C ASP A 72 -1.23 -9.34 -11.63
N SER A 73 -1.34 -8.89 -12.87
CA SER A 73 -0.24 -9.00 -13.83
C SER A 73 0.88 -8.05 -13.44
N THR A 74 2.10 -8.53 -13.54
CA THR A 74 3.31 -7.70 -13.45
C THR A 74 3.41 -6.78 -14.67
N PRO A 75 4.19 -5.69 -14.61
CA PRO A 75 4.55 -4.93 -15.80
C PRO A 75 5.20 -5.83 -16.86
N PRO A 76 4.98 -5.57 -18.18
CA PRO A 76 5.52 -6.40 -19.26
C PRO A 76 7.04 -6.59 -19.20
N GLU A 77 7.77 -5.59 -18.70
CA GLU A 77 9.23 -5.62 -18.53
C GLU A 77 9.70 -6.70 -17.54
N MET A 78 8.80 -7.20 -16.70
CA MET A 78 9.05 -8.28 -15.74
C MET A 78 8.60 -9.67 -16.26
N GLY A 79 8.19 -9.73 -17.53
CA GLY A 79 7.59 -10.90 -18.14
C GLY A 79 6.08 -10.99 -17.88
N ASP A 80 5.40 -11.81 -18.68
CA ASP A 80 3.95 -12.04 -18.59
C ASP A 80 3.63 -12.98 -17.42
N ASP A 81 3.95 -12.57 -16.21
CA ASP A 81 3.64 -13.30 -14.99
C ASP A 81 2.50 -12.61 -14.20
N THR A 82 1.97 -13.34 -13.27
CA THR A 82 1.02 -12.82 -12.30
C THR A 82 1.50 -13.09 -10.89
N GLN A 83 1.31 -12.13 -10.00
CA GLN A 83 1.68 -12.24 -8.60
C GLN A 83 0.46 -12.04 -7.68
N PRO A 84 0.45 -12.62 -6.49
CA PRO A 84 -0.58 -12.33 -5.51
C PRO A 84 -0.70 -10.83 -5.25
N ARG A 85 -1.93 -10.33 -5.22
CA ARG A 85 -2.19 -8.93 -4.90
C ARG A 85 -1.64 -8.56 -3.54
N ARG A 86 -1.00 -7.38 -3.45
CA ARG A 86 -0.38 -6.89 -2.22
C ARG A 86 -0.70 -5.42 -1.98
N PHE A 87 -0.63 -5.05 -0.70
CA PHE A 87 -0.42 -3.68 -0.23
C PHE A 87 0.88 -3.66 0.56
N SER A 88 1.85 -2.86 0.17
CA SER A 88 3.11 -2.70 0.88
C SER A 88 3.22 -1.36 1.63
N GLY A 89 2.26 -0.47 1.46
CA GLY A 89 2.24 0.79 2.17
C GLY A 89 0.88 1.47 2.13
N LEU A 90 0.64 2.35 3.09
CA LEU A 90 -0.59 3.12 3.23
C LEU A 90 -0.27 4.52 3.76
N THR A 91 -0.89 5.53 3.18
CA THR A 91 -0.83 6.90 3.69
C THR A 91 -2.17 7.59 3.55
N PHE A 92 -2.37 8.65 4.32
CA PHE A 92 -3.59 9.48 4.28
C PHE A 92 -3.20 10.90 3.88
N HIS A 93 -3.88 11.44 2.88
CA HIS A 93 -3.72 12.82 2.46
C HIS A 93 -5.04 13.40 1.99
N ASN A 94 -5.37 14.60 2.48
CA ASN A 94 -6.53 15.41 2.08
C ASN A 94 -7.85 14.60 1.97
N GLY A 95 -8.21 13.88 3.04
CA GLY A 95 -9.46 13.12 3.13
C GLY A 95 -9.48 11.80 2.33
N LYS A 96 -8.34 11.35 1.80
CA LYS A 96 -8.22 10.14 0.99
C LYS A 96 -7.12 9.22 1.52
N LEU A 97 -7.32 7.92 1.30
CA LEU A 97 -6.28 6.92 1.49
C LEU A 97 -5.52 6.70 0.19
N PHE A 98 -4.23 6.39 0.33
CA PHE A 98 -3.39 5.98 -0.79
C PHE A 98 -2.69 4.68 -0.43
N THR A 99 -2.87 3.66 -1.27
CA THR A 99 -2.20 2.37 -1.15
C THR A 99 -1.05 2.28 -2.13
N LEU A 100 0.07 1.70 -1.68
CA LEU A 100 1.14 1.25 -2.55
C LEU A 100 0.86 -0.19 -2.99
N GLU A 101 0.81 -0.41 -4.30
CA GLU A 101 0.53 -1.71 -4.93
C GLU A 101 1.75 -2.16 -5.74
N PRO A 102 2.73 -2.82 -5.09
CA PRO A 102 4.06 -3.04 -5.68
C PRO A 102 4.03 -3.98 -6.89
N VAL A 103 3.15 -4.97 -6.93
CA VAL A 103 3.02 -5.91 -8.07
C VAL A 103 2.69 -5.18 -9.37
N THR A 104 1.83 -4.17 -9.32
CA THR A 104 1.40 -3.41 -10.49
C THR A 104 2.12 -2.08 -10.63
N HIS A 105 3.09 -1.79 -9.76
CA HIS A 105 3.83 -0.53 -9.71
C HIS A 105 2.90 0.70 -9.72
N ARG A 106 1.93 0.72 -8.79
CA ARG A 106 0.92 1.78 -8.71
C ARG A 106 0.77 2.35 -7.31
N VAL A 107 0.48 3.64 -7.30
CA VAL A 107 -0.12 4.32 -6.14
C VAL A 107 -1.60 4.48 -6.44
N CYS A 108 -2.47 3.96 -5.58
CA CYS A 108 -3.92 4.03 -5.81
C CYS A 108 -4.62 4.81 -4.70
N ARG A 109 -5.36 5.85 -5.09
CA ARG A 109 -6.28 6.58 -4.21
C ARG A 109 -7.52 5.73 -3.95
N ARG A 110 -7.92 5.68 -2.68
CA ARG A 110 -9.06 4.89 -2.21
C ARG A 110 -10.02 5.69 -1.37
N ASN A 111 -11.27 5.32 -1.47
CA ASN A 111 -12.33 5.85 -0.62
C ASN A 111 -12.11 5.42 0.84
N VAL A 112 -12.21 6.36 1.78
CA VAL A 112 -11.92 6.14 3.21
C VAL A 112 -12.98 5.30 3.92
N GLU A 113 -14.21 5.25 3.39
CA GLU A 113 -15.34 4.58 4.03
C GLU A 113 -15.51 3.12 3.59
N ASN A 114 -15.09 2.78 2.37
CA ASN A 114 -15.29 1.44 1.81
C ASN A 114 -14.04 0.83 1.17
N GLY A 115 -12.93 1.55 1.14
CA GLY A 115 -11.67 1.07 0.57
C GLY A 115 -11.65 0.92 -0.96
N HIS A 116 -12.73 1.26 -1.66
CA HIS A 116 -12.80 1.12 -3.11
C HIS A 116 -11.79 2.04 -3.80
N ARG A 117 -11.22 1.54 -4.88
CA ARG A 117 -10.25 2.26 -5.70
C ARG A 117 -10.96 3.33 -6.53
N GLU A 118 -10.48 4.58 -6.44
CA GLU A 118 -11.02 5.73 -7.15
C GLU A 118 -10.14 6.14 -8.34
N ALA A 119 -8.82 6.07 -8.18
CA ALA A 119 -7.84 6.40 -9.22
C ALA A 119 -6.52 5.71 -8.92
N CYS A 120 -5.69 5.49 -9.94
CA CYS A 120 -4.34 4.95 -9.78
C CYS A 120 -3.35 5.65 -10.69
N TRP A 121 -2.12 5.80 -10.25
CA TRP A 121 -0.99 6.35 -10.99
C TRP A 121 0.13 5.31 -11.02
N SER A 122 0.62 5.03 -12.23
CA SER A 122 1.72 4.10 -12.42
C SER A 122 3.05 4.81 -12.20
N TYR A 123 3.98 4.11 -11.56
CA TYR A 123 5.40 4.47 -11.51
C TYR A 123 6.27 3.43 -12.22
N ALA A 124 5.63 2.53 -12.99
CA ALA A 124 6.31 1.42 -13.67
C ALA A 124 7.44 1.90 -14.60
N ASP A 125 7.19 2.91 -15.42
CA ASP A 125 8.19 3.44 -16.35
C ASP A 125 9.50 3.85 -15.66
N THR A 126 9.39 4.37 -14.44
CA THR A 126 10.57 4.73 -13.64
C THR A 126 11.21 3.50 -13.00
N ALA A 127 10.41 2.63 -12.41
CA ALA A 127 10.90 1.46 -11.69
C ALA A 127 11.50 0.40 -12.61
N MET A 128 10.94 0.28 -13.82
CA MET A 128 11.33 -0.72 -14.82
C MET A 128 12.35 -0.19 -15.83
N ALA A 129 12.72 1.09 -15.76
CA ALA A 129 13.83 1.61 -16.56
C ALA A 129 15.06 0.72 -16.39
N GLU A 130 15.72 0.39 -17.50
CA GLU A 130 16.81 -0.60 -17.55
C GLU A 130 17.87 -0.43 -16.45
N SER A 131 18.29 0.81 -16.21
CA SER A 131 19.27 1.13 -15.17
C SER A 131 18.72 1.08 -13.72
N ARG A 132 17.42 1.10 -13.51
CA ARG A 132 16.80 1.27 -12.18
C ARG A 132 16.13 0.02 -11.63
N ARG A 133 15.88 -0.97 -12.46
CA ARG A 133 15.22 -2.20 -12.06
C ARG A 133 16.12 -3.08 -11.20
N TYR A 134 15.49 -3.83 -10.33
CA TYR A 134 16.10 -4.93 -9.61
C TYR A 134 15.75 -6.25 -10.31
N ASP A 135 16.59 -7.26 -10.14
CA ASP A 135 16.32 -8.62 -10.62
C ASP A 135 15.37 -9.34 -9.63
N THR A 136 14.11 -8.94 -9.69
CA THR A 136 13.03 -9.51 -8.86
C THR A 136 11.73 -9.56 -9.66
N PRO A 137 10.85 -10.53 -9.39
CA PRO A 137 9.58 -10.67 -10.10
C PRO A 137 8.52 -9.61 -9.71
N PHE A 138 8.83 -8.69 -8.80
CA PHE A 138 7.97 -7.59 -8.36
C PHE A 138 8.84 -6.49 -7.74
N GLY A 139 8.32 -5.27 -7.74
CA GLY A 139 9.06 -4.14 -7.20
C GLY A 139 9.23 -4.20 -5.68
N ASN A 140 10.35 -3.66 -5.22
CA ASN A 140 10.72 -3.60 -3.80
C ASN A 140 10.17 -2.34 -3.11
N ALA A 141 9.05 -1.83 -3.57
CA ALA A 141 8.41 -0.63 -3.00
C ALA A 141 7.66 -1.00 -1.73
N GLU A 142 8.12 -0.48 -0.57
CA GLU A 142 7.63 -0.88 0.75
C GLU A 142 7.10 0.29 1.59
N ALA A 143 7.41 1.52 1.21
CA ALA A 143 6.95 2.69 1.94
C ALA A 143 6.37 3.75 1.00
N ILE A 144 5.34 4.46 1.46
CA ILE A 144 4.72 5.55 0.73
C ILE A 144 4.39 6.73 1.65
N TRP A 145 4.66 7.91 1.14
CA TRP A 145 4.14 9.16 1.66
C TRP A 145 3.56 9.99 0.51
N VAL A 146 2.39 10.58 0.72
CA VAL A 146 1.74 11.47 -0.26
C VAL A 146 1.40 12.80 0.40
N ASP A 147 1.72 13.87 -0.30
CA ASP A 147 1.32 15.24 0.04
C ASP A 147 0.84 16.01 -1.20
N ALA A 148 0.66 17.33 -1.06
CA ALA A 148 0.19 18.19 -2.15
C ALA A 148 1.18 18.26 -3.32
N GLU A 149 2.47 18.09 -3.07
CA GLU A 149 3.54 18.23 -4.05
C GLU A 149 3.83 16.92 -4.81
N GLY A 150 3.53 15.77 -4.18
CA GLY A 150 3.85 14.51 -4.82
C GLY A 150 3.72 13.26 -3.95
N ALA A 151 4.39 12.22 -4.39
CA ALA A 151 4.54 10.97 -3.67
C ALA A 151 6.02 10.62 -3.48
N TRP A 152 6.38 10.16 -2.30
CA TRP A 152 7.66 9.53 -2.00
C TRP A 152 7.43 8.04 -1.86
N ILE A 153 8.22 7.24 -2.56
CA ILE A 153 8.16 5.77 -2.52
C ILE A 153 9.53 5.28 -2.06
N GLY A 154 9.56 4.66 -0.89
CA GLY A 154 10.74 4.02 -0.34
C GLY A 154 10.83 2.56 -0.80
N LEU A 155 12.04 2.15 -1.15
CA LEU A 155 12.35 0.80 -1.60
C LEU A 155 13.15 0.07 -0.53
N ASP A 156 12.74 -1.15 -0.20
CA ASP A 156 13.61 -2.12 0.45
C ASP A 156 14.30 -2.93 -0.64
N ASN A 157 15.60 -2.78 -0.79
CA ASN A 157 16.32 -3.48 -1.84
C ASN A 157 16.60 -4.97 -1.53
N ASN A 158 16.21 -5.48 -0.37
CA ASN A 158 16.40 -6.88 0.05
C ASN A 158 17.85 -7.38 -0.20
N GLU A 159 18.83 -6.52 0.07
CA GLU A 159 20.26 -6.75 -0.22
C GLU A 159 20.59 -6.93 -1.72
N LEU A 160 19.65 -6.71 -2.61
CA LEU A 160 19.86 -6.78 -4.04
C LEU A 160 20.58 -5.53 -4.55
N THR A 161 21.30 -5.70 -5.64
CA THR A 161 21.92 -4.60 -6.38
C THR A 161 21.01 -4.19 -7.52
N ARG A 162 20.74 -2.89 -7.65
CA ARG A 162 20.04 -2.32 -8.79
C ARG A 162 20.90 -2.40 -10.06
N ALA A 163 20.30 -2.41 -11.23
CA ALA A 163 21.01 -2.60 -12.50
C ALA A 163 22.11 -1.58 -12.77
N ASP A 164 22.02 -0.37 -12.21
CA ASP A 164 23.07 0.66 -12.27
C ASP A 164 24.17 0.52 -11.20
N GLY A 165 24.14 -0.56 -10.42
CA GLY A 165 25.11 -0.84 -9.38
C GLY A 165 24.78 -0.25 -8.00
N GLU A 166 23.65 0.44 -7.82
CA GLU A 166 23.23 0.95 -6.51
C GLU A 166 22.87 -0.19 -5.55
N LYS A 167 23.46 -0.17 -4.37
CA LYS A 167 23.28 -1.20 -3.32
C LYS A 167 22.52 -0.71 -2.09
N ARG A 168 22.23 0.58 -2.02
CA ARG A 168 21.52 1.17 -0.90
C ARG A 168 20.02 1.20 -1.17
N PRO A 169 19.16 1.12 -0.16
CA PRO A 169 17.76 1.47 -0.26
C PRO A 169 17.64 2.91 -0.82
N VAL A 170 16.70 3.12 -1.71
CA VAL A 170 16.47 4.42 -2.33
C VAL A 170 15.05 4.91 -2.07
N VAL A 171 14.88 6.22 -2.14
CA VAL A 171 13.56 6.85 -2.14
C VAL A 171 13.35 7.57 -3.46
N TRP A 172 12.28 7.28 -4.14
CA TRP A 172 11.85 8.02 -5.32
C TRP A 172 10.84 9.09 -4.95
N ARG A 173 10.97 10.25 -5.58
CA ARG A 173 9.98 11.31 -5.51
C ARG A 173 9.32 11.49 -6.86
N PHE A 174 8.00 11.42 -6.88
CA PHE A 174 7.16 11.70 -8.06
C PHE A 174 6.36 12.95 -7.81
N ALA A 175 6.34 13.88 -8.76
CA ALA A 175 5.47 15.05 -8.68
C ALA A 175 4.00 14.64 -8.64
N ALA A 176 3.17 15.44 -7.99
CA ALA A 176 1.73 15.24 -8.01
C ALA A 176 1.21 15.24 -9.46
N PRO A 177 0.17 14.45 -9.77
CA PRO A 177 -0.41 14.42 -11.10
C PRO A 177 -0.98 15.79 -11.48
N LYS A 178 -1.03 16.07 -12.78
CA LYS A 178 -1.65 17.30 -13.29
C LYS A 178 -3.10 17.38 -12.79
N GLY A 179 -3.45 18.46 -12.11
CA GLY A 179 -4.74 18.63 -11.43
C GLY A 179 -4.78 18.07 -10.01
N GLY A 180 -3.63 17.64 -9.48
CA GLY A 180 -3.48 17.11 -8.13
C GLY A 180 -4.12 15.75 -7.90
N TRP A 181 -4.04 15.27 -6.69
CA TRP A 181 -4.54 13.94 -6.29
C TRP A 181 -6.08 13.82 -6.29
N GLY A 182 -6.81 14.95 -6.44
CA GLY A 182 -8.27 14.99 -6.54
C GLY A 182 -8.81 14.74 -7.96
N ALA A 183 -7.97 14.82 -8.99
CA ALA A 183 -8.38 14.64 -10.37
C ALA A 183 -9.08 13.28 -10.59
N LYS A 184 -10.13 13.28 -11.42
CA LYS A 184 -10.72 12.04 -11.96
C LYS A 184 -9.82 11.57 -13.11
N GLN A 185 -9.50 10.31 -13.13
CA GLN A 185 -8.88 9.63 -14.27
C GLN A 185 -9.95 9.05 -15.15
#